data_0f8ed0552c33a7a3da435fd9e626cd16
#
_entry.id   0f8ed0552c33a7a3da435fd9e626cd16
#
_cell.length_a   1.000
_cell.length_b   1.000
_cell.length_c   1.000
_cell.angle_alpha   90.00
_cell.angle_beta   90.00
_cell.angle_gamma   90.00
#
_symmetry.space_group_name_H-M   'P 1'
#
loop_
_entity.id
_entity.type
_entity.pdbx_description
1 polymer ?
#
loop_
_entity_poly.entity_id
_entity_poly.type
_entity_poly.pdbx_seq_one_letter_code
_entity_poly.pdbx_strand_id
1 'polypeptide(L)'
;MVRRRPAKPRVLVRAPTPHDRAAYLDAMRSSRRLHGRWVSPASDESFDRLLKCVEDERYEPGLVCRIADGAIVGFINVNEIVRGLFQSGYLGYAAVAAYAGQGYMREGLEVVMARAFTELGLHRLEANIQPANQASIALVRGAGFVKEGFSERYLKIGGRWRDHERWAIRVEQWRARR
;
A
#
# COMPACT_ATOMS: atom_id res chain seq x y z
N MET A 1 -0.61 17.28 -30.52
CA MET A 1 -0.42 16.81 -29.14
C MET A 1 0.03 15.36 -29.19
N VAL A 2 1.34 15.10 -29.00
CA VAL A 2 1.91 13.74 -29.09
C VAL A 2 1.51 12.99 -27.81
N ARG A 3 0.61 12.00 -27.92
CA ARG A 3 0.33 11.07 -26.82
C ARG A 3 1.59 10.27 -26.53
N ARG A 4 2.28 10.54 -25.42
CA ARG A 4 3.37 9.69 -24.96
C ARG A 4 2.85 8.27 -24.83
N ARG A 5 3.49 7.31 -25.52
CA ARG A 5 3.26 5.89 -25.31
C ARG A 5 3.38 5.61 -23.80
N PRO A 6 2.43 4.86 -23.20
CA PRO A 6 2.56 4.48 -21.81
C PRO A 6 3.90 3.75 -21.62
N ALA A 7 4.68 4.18 -20.64
CA ALA A 7 5.91 3.50 -20.30
C ALA A 7 5.60 2.04 -19.93
N LYS A 8 6.47 1.10 -20.31
CA LYS A 8 6.32 -0.30 -19.92
C LYS A 8 6.28 -0.39 -18.37
N PRO A 9 5.38 -1.20 -17.80
CA PRO A 9 5.32 -1.38 -16.34
C PRO A 9 6.66 -1.92 -15.83
N ARG A 10 7.15 -1.35 -14.75
CA ARG A 10 8.40 -1.76 -14.10
C ARG A 10 8.18 -2.66 -12.89
N VAL A 11 6.95 -2.71 -12.39
CA VAL A 11 6.56 -3.53 -11.25
C VAL A 11 5.33 -4.38 -11.55
N LEU A 12 5.23 -5.49 -10.84
CA LEU A 12 4.02 -6.25 -10.66
C LEU A 12 3.67 -6.28 -9.17
N VAL A 13 2.38 -6.54 -8.85
CA VAL A 13 1.92 -6.76 -7.48
C VAL A 13 1.33 -8.15 -7.41
N ARG A 14 1.82 -8.95 -6.46
CA ARG A 14 1.37 -10.33 -6.25
C ARG A 14 1.20 -10.67 -4.78
N ALA A 15 0.41 -11.66 -4.47
CA ALA A 15 0.30 -12.19 -3.13
C ALA A 15 1.67 -12.73 -2.64
N PRO A 16 1.97 -12.60 -1.33
CA PRO A 16 3.12 -13.25 -0.72
C PRO A 16 2.94 -14.76 -0.68
N THR A 17 4.06 -15.48 -0.75
CA THR A 17 4.14 -16.93 -0.58
C THR A 17 5.12 -17.27 0.53
N PRO A 18 5.13 -18.49 1.09
CA PRO A 18 6.13 -18.91 2.08
C PRO A 18 7.57 -18.74 1.61
N HIS A 19 7.83 -18.84 0.31
CA HIS A 19 9.17 -18.67 -0.28
C HIS A 19 9.69 -17.23 -0.20
N ASP A 20 8.82 -16.25 -0.01
CA ASP A 20 9.20 -14.83 0.08
C ASP A 20 9.74 -14.43 1.46
N ARG A 21 9.62 -15.30 2.48
CA ARG A 21 9.91 -14.97 3.88
C ARG A 21 11.28 -14.33 4.06
N ALA A 22 12.33 -14.99 3.61
CA ALA A 22 13.69 -14.52 3.80
C ALA A 22 13.92 -13.16 3.11
N ALA A 23 13.54 -13.04 1.85
CA ALA A 23 13.69 -11.81 1.07
C ALA A 23 12.86 -10.65 1.65
N TYR A 24 11.61 -10.93 2.06
CA TYR A 24 10.74 -9.93 2.69
C TYR A 24 11.31 -9.41 4.01
N LEU A 25 11.70 -10.32 4.92
CA LEU A 25 12.22 -9.94 6.22
C LEU A 25 13.53 -9.17 6.10
N ASP A 26 14.42 -9.56 5.18
CA ASP A 26 15.66 -8.85 4.93
C ASP A 26 15.41 -7.44 4.36
N ALA A 27 14.52 -7.33 3.37
CA ALA A 27 14.10 -6.05 2.80
C ALA A 27 13.50 -5.11 3.85
N MET A 28 12.66 -5.62 4.76
CA MET A 28 12.06 -4.83 5.84
C MET A 28 13.09 -4.44 6.92
N ARG A 29 13.99 -5.35 7.28
CA ARG A 29 15.06 -5.09 8.28
C ARG A 29 16.03 -4.02 7.78
N SER A 30 16.46 -4.11 6.52
CA SER A 30 17.35 -3.11 5.89
C SER A 30 16.68 -1.72 5.75
N SER A 31 15.34 -1.68 5.79
CA SER A 31 14.55 -0.45 5.63
C SER A 31 14.14 0.20 6.95
N ARG A 32 14.61 -0.29 8.12
CA ARG A 32 14.18 0.21 9.44
C ARG A 32 14.33 1.72 9.62
N ARG A 33 15.39 2.31 9.07
CA ARG A 33 15.62 3.77 9.16
C ARG A 33 14.56 4.56 8.38
N LEU A 34 14.18 4.06 7.19
CA LEU A 34 13.12 4.67 6.38
C LEU A 34 11.77 4.52 7.06
N HIS A 35 11.48 3.33 7.59
CA HIS A 35 10.21 3.04 8.23
C HIS A 35 10.02 3.80 9.55
N GLY A 36 11.12 3.99 10.32
CA GLY A 36 11.09 4.77 11.56
C GLY A 36 9.94 4.38 12.47
N ARG A 37 9.12 5.37 12.82
CA ARG A 37 7.93 5.21 13.67
C ARG A 37 6.64 4.92 12.89
N TRP A 38 6.71 4.85 11.55
CA TRP A 38 5.53 4.74 10.70
C TRP A 38 5.03 3.31 10.54
N VAL A 39 5.95 2.35 10.59
CA VAL A 39 5.69 0.93 10.36
C VAL A 39 6.29 0.13 11.51
N SER A 40 5.53 -0.82 12.02
CA SER A 40 6.04 -1.76 13.04
C SER A 40 7.16 -2.64 12.43
N PRO A 41 8.20 -2.98 13.22
CA PRO A 41 9.26 -3.86 12.74
C PRO A 41 8.70 -5.20 12.24
N ALA A 42 9.21 -5.67 11.11
CA ALA A 42 8.85 -6.98 10.59
C ALA A 42 9.52 -8.09 11.42
N SER A 43 8.77 -9.16 11.67
CA SER A 43 9.20 -10.39 12.35
C SER A 43 8.61 -11.60 11.63
N ASP A 44 9.07 -12.80 11.99
CA ASP A 44 8.52 -14.05 11.47
C ASP A 44 7.02 -14.16 11.74
N GLU A 45 6.56 -13.79 12.94
CA GLU A 45 5.14 -13.80 13.30
C GLU A 45 4.33 -12.78 12.48
N SER A 46 4.93 -11.63 12.13
CA SER A 46 4.26 -10.65 11.29
C SER A 46 4.12 -11.14 9.85
N PHE A 47 5.10 -11.90 9.35
CA PHE A 47 5.05 -12.53 8.05
C PHE A 47 4.04 -13.69 8.03
N ASP A 48 3.96 -14.50 9.09
CA ASP A 48 2.94 -15.55 9.22
C ASP A 48 1.52 -14.97 9.21
N ARG A 49 1.30 -13.83 9.87
CA ARG A 49 0.02 -13.12 9.78
C ARG A 49 -0.26 -12.64 8.36
N LEU A 50 0.74 -12.14 7.65
CA LEU A 50 0.59 -11.70 6.26
C LEU A 50 0.20 -12.87 5.35
N LEU A 51 0.77 -14.07 5.54
CA LEU A 51 0.40 -15.27 4.79
C LEU A 51 -1.04 -15.70 5.09
N LYS A 52 -1.49 -15.64 6.35
CA LYS A 52 -2.88 -15.93 6.71
C LYS A 52 -3.87 -14.97 6.05
N CYS A 53 -3.48 -13.71 5.85
CA CYS A 53 -4.31 -12.74 5.15
C CYS A 53 -4.55 -13.07 3.67
N VAL A 54 -3.72 -13.94 3.05
CA VAL A 54 -3.92 -14.36 1.65
C VAL A 54 -5.19 -15.21 1.49
N GLU A 55 -5.58 -15.95 2.54
CA GLU A 55 -6.74 -16.84 2.54
C GLU A 55 -8.01 -16.16 3.08
N ASP A 56 -7.91 -14.93 3.56
CA ASP A 56 -9.02 -14.18 4.18
C ASP A 56 -9.50 -13.09 3.21
N GLU A 57 -10.74 -13.21 2.72
CA GLU A 57 -11.35 -12.27 1.76
C GLU A 57 -11.46 -10.81 2.24
N ARG A 58 -11.22 -10.56 3.54
CA ARG A 58 -11.14 -9.21 4.11
C ARG A 58 -9.81 -8.53 3.84
N TYR A 59 -8.86 -9.24 3.24
CA TYR A 59 -7.51 -8.74 3.00
C TYR A 59 -7.06 -9.06 1.58
N GLU A 60 -6.29 -8.15 1.01
CA GLU A 60 -5.59 -8.34 -0.26
C GLU A 60 -4.13 -7.93 -0.07
N PRO A 61 -3.28 -8.83 0.45
CA PRO A 61 -1.87 -8.54 0.64
C PRO A 61 -1.12 -8.56 -0.69
N GLY A 62 -0.28 -7.53 -0.93
CA GLY A 62 0.47 -7.39 -2.17
C GLY A 62 1.93 -7.05 -1.97
N LEU A 63 2.83 -7.93 -2.43
CA LEU A 63 4.23 -7.59 -2.62
C LEU A 63 4.41 -6.84 -3.93
N VAL A 64 5.03 -5.67 -3.88
CA VAL A 64 5.43 -4.92 -5.07
C VAL A 64 6.80 -5.43 -5.49
N CYS A 65 6.85 -6.10 -6.65
CA CYS A 65 8.06 -6.72 -7.16
C CYS A 65 8.51 -6.04 -8.45
N ARG A 66 9.81 -5.78 -8.57
CA ARG A 66 10.41 -5.25 -9.78
C ARG A 66 10.45 -6.34 -10.86
N ILE A 67 9.93 -6.03 -12.05
CA ILE A 67 9.82 -7.02 -13.14
C ILE A 67 11.19 -7.49 -13.64
N ALA A 68 12.19 -6.61 -13.60
CA ALA A 68 13.52 -6.89 -14.16
C ALA A 68 14.26 -8.04 -13.47
N ASP A 69 14.04 -8.25 -12.18
CA ASP A 69 14.81 -9.22 -11.37
C ASP A 69 14.00 -9.86 -10.23
N GLY A 70 12.72 -9.56 -10.13
CA GLY A 70 11.85 -10.08 -9.07
C GLY A 70 12.08 -9.47 -7.68
N ALA A 71 12.97 -8.48 -7.53
CA ALA A 71 13.28 -7.88 -6.24
C ALA A 71 12.03 -7.24 -5.60
N ILE A 72 11.82 -7.49 -4.30
CA ILE A 72 10.75 -6.85 -3.52
C ILE A 72 11.15 -5.40 -3.29
N VAL A 73 10.37 -4.46 -3.83
CA VAL A 73 10.59 -3.01 -3.70
C VAL A 73 9.69 -2.36 -2.67
N GLY A 74 8.73 -3.11 -2.15
CA GLY A 74 7.78 -2.69 -1.12
C GLY A 74 6.61 -3.66 -1.01
N PHE A 75 5.63 -3.27 -0.20
CA PHE A 75 4.34 -3.95 -0.15
C PHE A 75 3.21 -2.92 -0.15
N ILE A 76 2.05 -3.31 -0.65
CA ILE A 76 0.80 -2.55 -0.57
C ILE A 76 -0.33 -3.56 -0.34
N ASN A 77 -0.95 -3.48 0.82
CA ASN A 77 -2.07 -4.33 1.21
C ASN A 77 -3.36 -3.52 1.19
N VAL A 78 -4.47 -4.13 0.79
CA VAL A 78 -5.81 -3.64 1.10
C VAL A 78 -6.32 -4.44 2.29
N ASN A 79 -6.63 -3.75 3.37
CA ASN A 79 -7.01 -4.35 4.65
C ASN A 79 -8.46 -4.02 5.00
N GLU A 80 -9.05 -4.88 5.84
CA GLU A 80 -10.41 -4.73 6.37
C GLU A 80 -11.41 -4.39 5.27
N ILE A 81 -11.44 -5.23 4.24
CA ILE A 81 -12.38 -5.08 3.13
C ILE A 81 -13.79 -5.34 3.65
N VAL A 82 -14.60 -4.30 3.64
CA VAL A 82 -16.01 -4.34 4.02
C VAL A 82 -16.86 -4.34 2.76
N ARG A 83 -17.68 -5.35 2.59
CA ARG A 83 -18.59 -5.53 1.45
C ARG A 83 -19.95 -4.87 1.69
N GLY A 84 -20.95 -5.25 0.92
CA GLY A 84 -22.33 -4.76 1.03
C GLY A 84 -22.43 -3.28 0.66
N LEU A 85 -23.04 -2.50 1.52
CA LEU A 85 -23.28 -1.06 1.28
C LEU A 85 -22.01 -0.21 1.38
N PHE A 86 -20.97 -0.68 2.05
CA PHE A 86 -19.76 0.11 2.30
C PHE A 86 -18.73 -0.01 1.18
N GLN A 87 -18.48 -1.22 0.66
CA GLN A 87 -17.55 -1.53 -0.45
C GLN A 87 -16.22 -0.78 -0.34
N SER A 88 -15.58 -0.85 0.81
CA SER A 88 -14.39 -0.07 1.14
C SER A 88 -13.31 -0.94 1.79
N GLY A 89 -12.06 -0.52 1.65
CA GLY A 89 -10.90 -1.07 2.35
C GLY A 89 -9.87 0.02 2.59
N TYR A 90 -8.91 -0.23 3.49
CA TYR A 90 -7.84 0.74 3.69
C TYR A 90 -6.46 0.18 3.34
N LEU A 91 -5.59 1.07 2.88
CA LEU A 91 -4.24 0.73 2.44
C LEU A 91 -3.25 0.68 3.61
N GLY A 92 -2.46 -0.39 3.67
CA GLY A 92 -1.24 -0.47 4.46
C GLY A 92 -0.06 -0.70 3.53
N TYR A 93 0.99 0.13 3.60
CA TYR A 93 2.11 0.01 2.67
C TYR A 93 3.42 0.51 3.25
N ALA A 94 4.52 -0.02 2.71
CA ALA A 94 5.86 0.49 2.95
C ALA A 94 6.77 0.21 1.76
N ALA A 95 7.70 1.14 1.51
CA ALA A 95 8.75 0.98 0.51
C ALA A 95 9.98 0.30 1.10
N VAL A 96 10.75 -0.43 0.29
CA VAL A 96 12.09 -0.86 0.61
C VAL A 96 13.06 0.29 0.38
N ALA A 97 13.95 0.56 1.35
CA ALA A 97 14.82 1.74 1.36
C ALA A 97 15.71 1.84 0.11
N ALA A 98 16.25 0.72 -0.37
CA ALA A 98 17.08 0.69 -1.58
C ALA A 98 16.36 1.16 -2.86
N TYR A 99 15.01 1.15 -2.86
CA TYR A 99 14.16 1.49 -3.99
C TYR A 99 13.28 2.72 -3.75
N ALA A 100 13.42 3.35 -2.58
CA ALA A 100 12.63 4.54 -2.23
C ALA A 100 12.95 5.71 -3.17
N GLY A 101 11.94 6.55 -3.45
CA GLY A 101 12.09 7.73 -4.32
C GLY A 101 12.17 7.44 -5.82
N GLN A 102 12.23 6.17 -6.25
CA GLN A 102 12.38 5.79 -7.66
C GLN A 102 11.03 5.59 -8.41
N GLY A 103 9.92 5.86 -7.75
CA GLY A 103 8.58 5.78 -8.34
C GLY A 103 7.93 4.40 -8.34
N TYR A 104 8.61 3.36 -7.88
CA TYR A 104 8.05 1.99 -7.85
C TYR A 104 6.78 1.87 -7.01
N MET A 105 6.74 2.51 -5.84
CA MET A 105 5.53 2.49 -4.99
C MET A 105 4.35 3.20 -5.63
N ARG A 106 4.59 4.24 -6.44
CA ARG A 106 3.54 4.91 -7.19
C ARG A 106 2.96 3.98 -8.27
N GLU A 107 3.81 3.28 -9.01
CA GLU A 107 3.35 2.30 -9.99
C GLU A 107 2.61 1.14 -9.33
N GLY A 108 3.14 0.61 -8.21
CA GLY A 108 2.46 -0.42 -7.43
C GLY A 108 1.10 0.02 -6.93
N LEU A 109 0.97 1.26 -6.47
CA LEU A 109 -0.31 1.81 -6.01
C LEU A 109 -1.33 1.92 -7.15
N GLU A 110 -0.92 2.30 -8.36
CA GLU A 110 -1.82 2.30 -9.54
C GLU A 110 -2.31 0.88 -9.88
N VAL A 111 -1.45 -0.14 -9.75
CA VAL A 111 -1.83 -1.56 -9.96
C VAL A 111 -2.85 -2.00 -8.90
N VAL A 112 -2.59 -1.69 -7.62
CA VAL A 112 -3.49 -2.05 -6.51
C VAL A 112 -4.85 -1.34 -6.64
N MET A 113 -4.86 -0.04 -6.97
CA MET A 113 -6.11 0.70 -7.21
C MET A 113 -6.91 0.11 -8.36
N ALA A 114 -6.24 -0.22 -9.48
CA ALA A 114 -6.92 -0.86 -10.60
C ALA A 114 -7.59 -2.17 -10.16
N ARG A 115 -6.85 -3.06 -9.50
CA ARG A 115 -7.36 -4.32 -8.98
C ARG A 115 -8.52 -4.13 -7.99
N ALA A 116 -8.37 -3.21 -7.04
CA ALA A 116 -9.40 -2.92 -6.05
C ALA A 116 -10.72 -2.48 -6.68
N PHE A 117 -10.67 -1.62 -7.70
CA PHE A 117 -11.87 -1.08 -8.32
C PHE A 117 -12.44 -1.95 -9.45
N THR A 118 -11.65 -2.79 -10.12
CA THR A 118 -12.12 -3.62 -11.25
C THR A 118 -12.33 -5.08 -10.91
N GLU A 119 -11.50 -5.66 -10.05
CA GLU A 119 -11.57 -7.09 -9.71
C GLU A 119 -12.27 -7.30 -8.36
N LEU A 120 -11.86 -6.53 -7.33
CA LEU A 120 -12.45 -6.65 -6.00
C LEU A 120 -13.80 -5.92 -5.88
N GLY A 121 -14.17 -5.09 -6.85
CA GLY A 121 -15.44 -4.37 -6.89
C GLY A 121 -15.61 -3.35 -5.76
N LEU A 122 -14.51 -2.82 -5.22
CA LEU A 122 -14.59 -1.79 -4.19
C LEU A 122 -15.03 -0.44 -4.79
N HIS A 123 -15.74 0.34 -4.02
CA HIS A 123 -16.12 1.71 -4.36
C HIS A 123 -15.10 2.72 -3.84
N ARG A 124 -14.41 2.38 -2.74
CA ARG A 124 -13.57 3.32 -1.99
C ARG A 124 -12.30 2.65 -1.47
N LEU A 125 -11.18 3.37 -1.55
CA LEU A 125 -9.95 3.05 -0.84
C LEU A 125 -9.58 4.21 0.09
N GLU A 126 -9.14 3.87 1.29
CA GLU A 126 -8.67 4.82 2.29
C GLU A 126 -7.17 4.65 2.57
N ALA A 127 -6.52 5.74 2.93
CA ALA A 127 -5.16 5.75 3.45
C ALA A 127 -5.12 6.63 4.71
N ASN A 128 -4.80 6.02 5.83
CA ASN A 128 -4.72 6.70 7.13
C ASN A 128 -3.25 6.97 7.44
N ILE A 129 -2.84 8.24 7.41
CA ILE A 129 -1.44 8.65 7.37
C ILE A 129 -1.12 9.56 8.54
N GLN A 130 -0.07 9.25 9.30
CA GLN A 130 0.40 10.16 10.35
C GLN A 130 0.84 11.50 9.74
N PRO A 131 0.44 12.66 10.27
CA PRO A 131 0.62 13.97 9.62
C PRO A 131 2.07 14.32 9.27
N ALA A 132 3.02 13.82 10.04
CA ALA A 132 4.43 14.05 9.79
C ALA A 132 5.04 13.15 8.70
N ASN A 133 4.29 12.16 8.17
CA ASN A 133 4.75 11.27 7.10
C ASN A 133 4.51 11.89 5.73
N GLN A 134 5.29 12.95 5.41
CA GLN A 134 5.13 13.72 4.17
C GLN A 134 5.34 12.89 2.90
N ALA A 135 6.22 11.88 2.94
CA ALA A 135 6.46 10.99 1.81
C ALA A 135 5.20 10.16 1.46
N SER A 136 4.51 9.64 2.48
CA SER A 136 3.27 8.91 2.31
C SER A 136 2.14 9.82 1.81
N ILE A 137 2.03 11.03 2.37
CA ILE A 137 1.06 12.05 1.92
C ILE A 137 1.29 12.41 0.44
N ALA A 138 2.54 12.64 0.04
CA ALA A 138 2.88 12.95 -1.34
C ALA A 138 2.52 11.80 -2.30
N LEU A 139 2.74 10.55 -1.88
CA LEU A 139 2.39 9.36 -2.66
C LEU A 139 0.88 9.30 -2.94
N VAL A 140 0.04 9.36 -1.91
CA VAL A 140 -1.41 9.23 -2.09
C VAL A 140 -2.03 10.45 -2.77
N ARG A 141 -1.54 11.66 -2.47
CA ARG A 141 -1.96 12.87 -3.18
C ARG A 141 -1.66 12.78 -4.67
N GLY A 142 -0.45 12.31 -5.04
CA GLY A 142 -0.05 12.08 -6.43
C GLY A 142 -0.87 10.98 -7.11
N ALA A 143 -1.42 10.03 -6.35
CA ALA A 143 -2.34 9.00 -6.82
C ALA A 143 -3.81 9.47 -6.85
N GLY A 144 -4.12 10.72 -6.50
CA GLY A 144 -5.45 11.32 -6.58
C GLY A 144 -6.34 11.13 -5.36
N PHE A 145 -5.79 10.68 -4.25
CA PHE A 145 -6.52 10.69 -2.99
C PHE A 145 -6.77 12.13 -2.52
N VAL A 146 -7.90 12.34 -1.89
CA VAL A 146 -8.31 13.61 -1.30
C VAL A 146 -8.31 13.46 0.22
N LYS A 147 -7.80 14.46 0.92
CA LYS A 147 -7.88 14.51 2.39
C LYS A 147 -9.31 14.82 2.80
N GLU A 148 -9.91 13.95 3.59
CA GLU A 148 -11.29 14.08 4.05
C GLU A 148 -11.39 14.47 5.53
N GLY A 149 -10.30 14.35 6.29
CA GLY A 149 -10.34 14.71 7.69
C GLY A 149 -9.07 14.36 8.46
N PHE A 150 -9.20 14.54 9.77
CA PHE A 150 -8.18 14.25 10.76
C PHE A 150 -8.83 13.49 11.94
N SER A 151 -8.13 12.53 12.50
CA SER A 151 -8.58 11.76 13.65
C SER A 151 -7.46 11.66 14.67
N GLU A 152 -7.71 12.18 15.88
CA GLU A 152 -6.78 12.07 17.00
C GLU A 152 -6.76 10.64 17.54
N ARG A 153 -5.57 10.17 17.94
CA ARG A 153 -5.38 8.85 18.57
C ARG A 153 -6.10 7.71 17.85
N TYR A 154 -6.00 7.71 16.54
CA TYR A 154 -6.83 6.89 15.65
C TYR A 154 -6.34 5.42 15.54
N LEU A 155 -5.05 5.22 15.30
CA LEU A 155 -4.46 3.88 15.17
C LEU A 155 -3.33 3.68 16.18
N LYS A 156 -3.23 2.45 16.70
CA LYS A 156 -2.16 2.06 17.62
C LYS A 156 -0.95 1.53 16.85
N ILE A 157 0.08 2.37 16.69
CA ILE A 157 1.31 2.05 15.97
C ILE A 157 2.48 2.00 16.97
N GLY A 158 3.22 0.89 16.98
CA GLY A 158 4.34 0.71 17.92
C GLY A 158 3.93 0.85 19.38
N GLY A 159 2.76 0.32 19.75
CA GLY A 159 2.22 0.36 21.11
C GLY A 159 1.59 1.70 21.53
N ARG A 160 1.58 2.72 20.69
CA ARG A 160 1.04 4.06 21.00
C ARG A 160 -0.05 4.48 20.04
N TRP A 161 -1.14 5.07 20.57
CA TRP A 161 -2.17 5.70 19.75
C TRP A 161 -1.61 6.91 19.04
N ARG A 162 -1.82 7.01 17.72
CA ARG A 162 -1.29 8.05 16.84
C ARG A 162 -2.39 8.76 16.08
N ASP A 163 -2.20 10.04 15.88
CA ASP A 163 -3.08 10.86 15.04
C ASP A 163 -2.88 10.53 13.58
N HIS A 164 -3.95 10.58 12.80
CA HIS A 164 -3.91 10.30 11.36
C HIS A 164 -4.74 11.30 10.58
N GLU A 165 -4.21 11.72 9.45
CA GLU A 165 -4.99 12.30 8.37
C GLU A 165 -5.69 11.17 7.62
N ARG A 166 -6.98 11.36 7.33
CA ARG A 166 -7.77 10.41 6.54
C ARG A 166 -7.80 10.87 5.09
N TRP A 167 -7.25 10.06 4.23
CA TRP A 167 -7.22 10.28 2.79
C TRP A 167 -8.03 9.18 2.11
N ALA A 168 -8.75 9.53 1.04
CA ALA A 168 -9.54 8.55 0.31
C ALA A 168 -9.60 8.85 -1.18
N ILE A 169 -9.85 7.80 -1.97
CA ILE A 169 -10.19 7.88 -3.38
C ILE A 169 -11.38 6.97 -3.67
N ARG A 170 -12.33 7.48 -4.46
CA ARG A 170 -13.49 6.71 -4.94
C ARG A 170 -13.26 6.28 -6.39
N VAL A 171 -13.95 5.22 -6.81
CA VAL A 171 -13.84 4.66 -8.16
C VAL A 171 -14.12 5.70 -9.25
N GLU A 172 -15.05 6.65 -9.03
CA GLU A 172 -15.37 7.72 -9.99
C GLU A 172 -14.17 8.67 -10.17
N GLN A 173 -13.51 9.05 -9.07
CA GLN A 173 -12.32 9.91 -9.11
C GLN A 173 -11.15 9.20 -9.82
N TRP A 174 -10.99 7.90 -9.56
CA TRP A 174 -9.96 7.10 -10.22
C TRP A 174 -10.24 6.97 -11.74
N ARG A 175 -11.49 6.71 -12.15
CA ARG A 175 -11.89 6.64 -13.58
C ARG A 175 -11.68 7.96 -14.30
N ALA A 176 -11.99 9.09 -13.65
CA ALA A 176 -11.86 10.43 -14.25
C ALA A 176 -10.40 10.83 -14.55
N ARG A 177 -9.41 10.14 -13.97
CA ARG A 177 -7.97 10.40 -14.19
C ARG A 177 -7.37 9.59 -15.34
N ARG A 178 -8.10 8.68 -15.92
CA ARG A 178 -7.65 7.76 -16.99
C ARG A 178 -8.18 8.16 -18.35
#